data_b5d2d8fec525b04050a5b9d128642e7b
#
_entry.id   b5d2d8fec525b04050a5b9d128642e7b
#
_cell.length_a   1.000
_cell.length_b   1.000
_cell.length_c   1.000
_cell.angle_alpha   90.00
_cell.angle_beta   90.00
_cell.angle_gamma   90.00
#
_symmetry.space_group_name_H-M   'P 1'
#
loop_
_entity.id
_entity.type
_entity.pdbx_description
1 polymer ?
#
loop_
_entity_poly.entity_id
_entity_poly.type
_entity_poly.pdbx_seq_one_letter_code
_entity_poly.pdbx_strand_id
1 'polypeptide(L)'
;MKRLLSYAGLLLLYIVGPAHAQQPLTLDEVIRLALENNASIRNSRLESEAAEKIRIAAATRYFPGISAGGLYFDANRALFELRTPGGDLPVYDGNPANLLHPTAFAYFPGGETSLLGRGQIGYLDIVQPLYAGGRIVNGNRLAALGRDAAADRSSLTRDDIILATSEQYYRLLSLEEKRATLGSYAALLDRLIREVGDALDAGLILRNDLLKVRLKRSEVRLDSSRLEHGRKLAAMALCQQIGIPRDSTLVLAGGWSTAAPPQRLYVEPESVLKSRKEYALLEKGVRAARLQREMKRGELLPQAGIGARTMVVKLDEGPRRTLGIFYGSLSIPLSDWIGGSAELEERRLREKIAENELQNSAELLLLQIEQAWQELSDGWTRIQLCEQAILQAEENLRVNEASFHSGLTALSELLEAQALLQKGRDEWTDARSEYMVKQCRYLQATGRSGDLH
;
A
#
# COMPACT_ATOMS: atom_id res chain seq x y z
N MET A 1 44.58 43.83 -1.90
CA MET A 1 44.86 42.55 -1.23
C MET A 1 44.27 42.41 0.19
N LYS A 2 44.01 43.45 0.97
CA LYS A 2 43.40 43.33 2.32
C LYS A 2 41.88 43.05 2.40
N ARG A 3 41.13 43.22 1.30
CA ARG A 3 39.67 42.96 1.28
C ARG A 3 39.30 41.53 0.81
N LEU A 4 40.21 40.75 0.23
CA LEU A 4 39.98 39.36 -0.21
C LEU A 4 40.22 38.34 0.92
N LEU A 5 41.00 38.68 1.94
CA LEU A 5 41.24 37.84 3.13
C LEU A 5 40.07 37.86 4.14
N SER A 6 39.24 38.91 4.12
CA SER A 6 38.07 39.02 5.02
C SER A 6 36.88 38.15 4.60
N TYR A 7 36.74 37.82 3.31
CA TYR A 7 35.67 36.94 2.80
C TYR A 7 36.01 35.45 2.90
N ALA A 8 37.28 35.07 2.91
CA ALA A 8 37.72 33.69 3.12
C ALA A 8 37.52 33.24 4.56
N GLY A 9 37.59 34.12 5.55
CA GLY A 9 37.30 33.83 6.94
C GLY A 9 35.81 33.66 7.27
N LEU A 10 34.92 34.33 6.51
CA LEU A 10 33.46 34.18 6.69
C LEU A 10 32.89 32.91 6.02
N LEU A 11 33.56 32.38 5.01
CA LEU A 11 33.12 31.16 4.31
C LEU A 11 33.46 29.87 5.07
N LEU A 12 34.43 29.91 5.98
CA LEU A 12 34.87 28.78 6.81
C LEU A 12 34.00 28.56 8.07
N LEU A 13 33.20 29.55 8.46
CA LEU A 13 32.31 29.46 9.64
C LEU A 13 30.94 28.85 9.34
N TYR A 14 30.63 28.55 8.06
CA TYR A 14 29.31 28.00 7.65
C TYR A 14 29.29 26.52 7.44
N ILE A 15 30.40 25.78 7.69
CA ILE A 15 30.50 24.31 7.47
C ILE A 15 30.44 23.54 8.78
N VAL A 16 30.35 24.16 9.94
CA VAL A 16 29.99 23.49 11.18
C VAL A 16 28.45 23.49 11.25
N GLY A 17 27.83 22.65 10.44
CA GLY A 17 26.44 22.26 10.70
C GLY A 17 26.36 21.78 12.14
N PRO A 18 25.29 22.12 12.91
CA PRO A 18 25.13 21.62 14.24
C PRO A 18 25.24 20.09 14.17
N ALA A 19 26.23 19.51 14.86
CA ALA A 19 26.19 18.11 15.19
C ALA A 19 24.87 17.95 15.94
N HIS A 20 23.84 17.46 15.26
CA HIS A 20 22.60 17.07 15.90
C HIS A 20 23.00 15.98 16.85
N ALA A 21 23.21 16.32 18.12
CA ALA A 21 23.21 15.35 19.19
C ALA A 21 21.90 14.60 18.98
N GLN A 22 21.99 13.34 18.54
CA GLN A 22 20.81 12.52 18.28
C GLN A 22 20.01 12.48 19.57
N GLN A 23 18.87 13.16 19.57
CA GLN A 23 17.94 12.99 20.69
C GLN A 23 17.50 11.54 20.68
N PRO A 24 17.64 10.89 21.83
CA PRO A 24 17.22 9.49 21.94
C PRO A 24 15.73 9.40 21.57
N LEU A 25 15.35 8.47 20.67
CA LEU A 25 14.01 8.36 20.12
C LEU A 25 13.11 7.50 21.00
N THR A 26 11.95 8.03 21.37
CA THR A 26 10.87 7.28 22.01
C THR A 26 10.06 6.47 20.99
N LEU A 27 9.24 5.52 21.44
CA LEU A 27 8.36 4.75 20.55
C LEU A 27 7.43 5.67 19.75
N ASP A 28 6.82 6.68 20.40
CA ASP A 28 5.89 7.61 19.77
C ASP A 28 6.57 8.44 18.68
N GLU A 29 7.81 8.90 18.92
CA GLU A 29 8.59 9.63 17.92
C GLU A 29 8.95 8.76 16.73
N VAL A 30 9.34 7.51 16.99
CA VAL A 30 9.67 6.52 15.94
C VAL A 30 8.45 6.23 15.08
N ILE A 31 7.27 6.02 15.69
CA ILE A 31 6.01 5.83 14.96
C ILE A 31 5.64 7.08 14.16
N ARG A 32 5.72 8.26 14.75
CA ARG A 32 5.46 9.52 14.05
C ARG A 32 6.34 9.68 12.81
N LEU A 33 7.65 9.46 12.96
CA LEU A 33 8.61 9.52 11.84
C LEU A 33 8.28 8.49 10.75
N ALA A 34 7.91 7.25 11.13
CA ALA A 34 7.48 6.23 10.18
C ALA A 34 6.25 6.68 9.39
N LEU A 35 5.22 7.22 10.06
CA LEU A 35 3.99 7.70 9.41
C LEU A 35 4.21 8.93 8.51
N GLU A 36 5.25 9.72 8.76
CA GLU A 36 5.63 10.87 7.94
C GLU A 36 6.48 10.45 6.73
N ASN A 37 7.46 9.56 6.92
CA ASN A 37 8.55 9.37 5.96
C ASN A 37 8.54 7.98 5.28
N ASN A 38 7.79 6.99 5.79
CA ASN A 38 7.81 5.65 5.21
C ASN A 38 7.27 5.64 3.78
N ALA A 39 7.94 4.89 2.89
CA ALA A 39 7.58 4.82 1.47
C ALA A 39 6.17 4.23 1.26
N SER A 40 5.78 3.22 2.06
CA SER A 40 4.45 2.60 1.96
C SER A 40 3.33 3.59 2.31
N ILE A 41 3.53 4.45 3.32
CA ILE A 41 2.59 5.51 3.67
C ILE A 41 2.47 6.53 2.53
N ARG A 42 3.59 6.94 1.93
CA ARG A 42 3.57 7.86 0.78
C ARG A 42 2.84 7.25 -0.41
N ASN A 43 3.11 5.97 -0.70
CA ASN A 43 2.45 5.26 -1.79
C ASN A 43 0.93 5.12 -1.54
N SER A 44 0.51 4.76 -0.32
CA SER A 44 -0.92 4.63 0.01
C SER A 44 -1.68 5.96 -0.11
N ARG A 45 -1.03 7.10 0.18
CA ARG A 45 -1.59 8.44 -0.09
C ARG A 45 -1.77 8.69 -1.58
N LEU A 46 -0.75 8.38 -2.39
CA LEU A 46 -0.83 8.52 -3.86
C LEU A 46 -1.91 7.60 -4.47
N GLU A 47 -2.07 6.39 -3.96
CA GLU A 47 -3.15 5.48 -4.37
C GLU A 47 -4.54 6.06 -4.03
N SER A 48 -4.69 6.66 -2.86
CA SER A 48 -5.93 7.35 -2.48
C SER A 48 -6.22 8.56 -3.38
N GLU A 49 -5.20 9.34 -3.73
CA GLU A 49 -5.32 10.45 -4.68
C GLU A 49 -5.65 9.94 -6.09
N ALA A 50 -5.04 8.85 -6.54
CA ALA A 50 -5.35 8.22 -7.82
C ALA A 50 -6.80 7.74 -7.89
N ALA A 51 -7.30 7.12 -6.81
CA ALA A 51 -8.70 6.69 -6.71
C ALA A 51 -9.67 7.90 -6.78
N GLU A 52 -9.31 9.04 -6.18
CA GLU A 52 -10.10 10.27 -6.31
C GLU A 52 -10.09 10.79 -7.76
N LYS A 53 -8.96 10.72 -8.47
CA LYS A 53 -8.91 11.10 -9.91
C LYS A 53 -9.78 10.17 -10.76
N ILE A 54 -9.81 8.86 -10.46
CA ILE A 54 -10.71 7.90 -11.12
C ILE A 54 -12.18 8.29 -10.86
N ARG A 55 -12.56 8.67 -9.64
CA ARG A 55 -13.90 9.14 -9.29
C ARG A 55 -14.27 10.40 -10.09
N ILE A 56 -13.36 11.37 -10.18
CA ILE A 56 -13.59 12.60 -10.99
C ILE A 56 -13.75 12.23 -12.45
N ALA A 57 -12.91 11.36 -13.00
CA ALA A 57 -13.01 10.90 -14.40
C ALA A 57 -14.32 10.15 -14.66
N ALA A 58 -14.82 9.36 -13.69
CA ALA A 58 -16.12 8.71 -13.82
C ALA A 58 -17.27 9.73 -13.89
N ALA A 59 -17.19 10.84 -13.15
CA ALA A 59 -18.18 11.91 -13.17
C ALA A 59 -18.27 12.62 -14.53
N THR A 60 -17.17 12.66 -15.29
CA THR A 60 -17.21 13.26 -16.64
C THR A 60 -18.10 12.51 -17.62
N ARG A 61 -18.44 11.24 -17.34
CA ARG A 61 -19.37 10.46 -18.16
C ARG A 61 -20.81 10.99 -18.15
N TYR A 62 -21.16 11.88 -17.22
CA TYR A 62 -22.44 12.59 -17.24
C TYR A 62 -22.49 13.72 -18.25
N PHE A 63 -21.35 14.23 -18.70
CA PHE A 63 -21.27 15.34 -19.64
C PHE A 63 -21.24 14.86 -21.07
N PRO A 64 -21.56 15.76 -22.05
CA PRO A 64 -21.46 15.45 -23.47
C PRO A 64 -20.04 15.00 -23.85
N GLY A 65 -19.95 13.91 -24.61
CA GLY A 65 -18.70 13.51 -25.27
C GLY A 65 -18.51 14.37 -26.54
N ILE A 66 -17.32 14.95 -26.67
CA ILE A 66 -16.94 15.73 -27.84
C ILE A 66 -15.86 14.97 -28.58
N SER A 67 -16.07 14.73 -29.88
CA SER A 67 -15.09 14.07 -30.74
C SER A 67 -14.92 14.82 -32.05
N ALA A 68 -13.72 14.88 -32.56
CA ALA A 68 -13.42 15.41 -33.89
C ALA A 68 -12.72 14.34 -34.70
N GLY A 69 -13.02 14.26 -35.97
CA GLY A 69 -12.39 13.32 -36.88
C GLY A 69 -12.36 13.83 -38.30
N GLY A 70 -11.65 13.15 -39.16
CA GLY A 70 -11.58 13.45 -40.55
C GLY A 70 -11.27 12.22 -41.40
N LEU A 71 -11.71 12.23 -42.65
CA LEU A 71 -11.44 11.23 -43.63
C LEU A 71 -10.98 11.91 -44.91
N TYR A 72 -9.90 11.46 -45.50
CA TYR A 72 -9.51 11.71 -46.86
C TYR A 72 -9.58 10.41 -47.63
N PHE A 73 -10.17 10.43 -48.81
CA PHE A 73 -10.16 9.28 -49.70
C PHE A 73 -9.87 9.71 -51.13
N ASP A 74 -9.22 8.85 -51.87
CA ASP A 74 -8.95 9.00 -53.29
C ASP A 74 -9.10 7.58 -53.87
N ALA A 75 -10.18 7.42 -54.65
CA ALA A 75 -10.55 6.15 -55.26
C ALA A 75 -10.05 6.05 -56.68
N ASN A 76 -9.59 4.88 -57.09
CA ASN A 76 -9.14 4.63 -58.48
C ASN A 76 -10.28 4.73 -59.50
N ARG A 77 -11.54 4.70 -59.08
CA ARG A 77 -12.76 4.97 -59.80
C ARG A 77 -13.77 5.66 -58.92
N ALA A 78 -14.51 6.64 -59.50
CA ALA A 78 -15.61 7.27 -58.78
C ALA A 78 -16.72 6.24 -58.49
N LEU A 79 -17.35 6.38 -57.30
CA LEU A 79 -18.45 5.48 -56.89
C LEU A 79 -19.71 5.69 -57.76
N PHE A 80 -19.94 6.93 -58.24
CA PHE A 80 -21.00 7.26 -59.15
C PHE A 80 -20.44 8.07 -60.33
N GLU A 81 -20.73 7.63 -61.55
CA GLU A 81 -20.44 8.32 -62.79
C GLU A 81 -21.78 8.66 -63.47
N LEU A 82 -22.09 9.93 -63.55
CA LEU A 82 -23.26 10.40 -64.31
C LEU A 82 -22.81 10.86 -65.67
N ARG A 83 -23.11 10.08 -66.71
CA ARG A 83 -22.91 10.45 -68.12
C ARG A 83 -24.14 11.08 -68.66
N THR A 84 -24.05 12.32 -69.05
CA THR A 84 -25.11 13.01 -69.83
C THR A 84 -24.72 12.89 -71.28
N PRO A 85 -25.48 12.13 -72.07
CA PRO A 85 -25.19 12.07 -73.52
C PRO A 85 -25.36 13.45 -74.10
N GLY A 86 -24.41 13.85 -74.94
CA GLY A 86 -24.52 15.05 -75.79
C GLY A 86 -25.54 14.84 -76.88
N GLY A 87 -26.16 15.89 -77.28
CA GLY A 87 -27.17 15.86 -78.38
C GLY A 87 -27.84 17.20 -78.58
N ASP A 88 -28.61 17.27 -79.61
CA ASP A 88 -29.43 18.44 -79.91
C ASP A 88 -30.68 18.41 -79.02
N LEU A 89 -30.83 19.40 -78.15
CA LEU A 89 -32.00 19.57 -77.33
C LEU A 89 -32.96 20.58 -77.99
N PRO A 90 -34.26 20.30 -78.01
CA PRO A 90 -35.22 21.23 -78.53
C PRO A 90 -35.23 22.51 -77.65
N VAL A 91 -35.17 23.64 -78.33
CA VAL A 91 -35.25 24.96 -77.67
C VAL A 91 -36.59 25.60 -78.07
N TYR A 92 -37.25 26.18 -77.12
CA TYR A 92 -38.49 26.94 -77.36
C TYR A 92 -38.12 28.17 -78.16
N ASP A 93 -38.71 28.25 -79.40
CA ASP A 93 -38.50 29.33 -80.40
C ASP A 93 -39.45 30.53 -80.22
N GLY A 94 -40.24 30.53 -79.14
CA GLY A 94 -41.23 31.59 -78.86
C GLY A 94 -42.61 31.33 -79.45
N ASN A 95 -42.83 30.26 -80.21
CA ASN A 95 -44.10 29.90 -80.77
C ASN A 95 -44.72 28.67 -80.09
N PRO A 96 -45.89 28.82 -79.40
CA PRO A 96 -46.49 27.68 -78.68
C PRO A 96 -46.90 26.52 -79.61
N ALA A 97 -47.14 26.75 -80.87
CA ALA A 97 -47.53 25.71 -81.85
C ALA A 97 -46.39 24.73 -82.14
N ASN A 98 -45.11 25.08 -81.83
CA ASN A 98 -43.93 24.27 -82.07
C ASN A 98 -43.49 23.47 -80.84
N LEU A 99 -44.26 23.51 -79.76
CA LEU A 99 -43.90 22.74 -78.54
C LEU A 99 -43.86 21.21 -78.76
N LEU A 100 -44.75 20.70 -79.65
CA LEU A 100 -44.82 19.26 -79.97
C LEU A 100 -43.90 18.86 -81.14
N HIS A 101 -43.48 19.81 -81.96
CA HIS A 101 -42.61 19.64 -83.12
C HIS A 101 -41.56 20.76 -83.13
N PRO A 102 -40.49 20.63 -82.30
CA PRO A 102 -39.48 21.68 -82.21
C PRO A 102 -38.84 21.98 -83.56
N THR A 103 -38.74 23.27 -83.89
CA THR A 103 -38.06 23.75 -85.09
C THR A 103 -36.67 24.33 -84.86
N ALA A 104 -36.36 24.61 -83.60
CA ALA A 104 -35.04 25.07 -83.18
C ALA A 104 -34.41 24.09 -82.19
N PHE A 105 -33.12 23.79 -82.37
CA PHE A 105 -32.36 22.92 -81.50
C PHE A 105 -31.06 23.62 -81.10
N ALA A 106 -30.67 23.44 -79.89
CA ALA A 106 -29.34 23.83 -79.39
C ALA A 106 -28.52 22.56 -79.03
N TYR A 107 -27.27 22.49 -79.45
CA TYR A 107 -26.40 21.38 -79.08
C TYR A 107 -26.06 21.48 -77.62
N PHE A 108 -26.40 20.41 -76.87
CA PHE A 108 -25.97 20.21 -75.51
C PHE A 108 -24.76 19.32 -75.53
N PRO A 109 -23.58 19.84 -75.09
CA PRO A 109 -22.40 19.01 -75.02
C PRO A 109 -22.58 17.90 -73.97
N GLY A 110 -22.23 16.67 -74.38
CA GLY A 110 -22.18 15.57 -73.44
C GLY A 110 -21.20 15.87 -72.32
N GLY A 111 -21.53 15.46 -71.12
CA GLY A 111 -20.71 15.65 -69.98
C GLY A 111 -20.60 14.37 -69.17
N GLU A 112 -19.49 14.17 -68.52
CA GLU A 112 -19.28 13.11 -67.55
C GLU A 112 -19.00 13.78 -66.19
N THR A 113 -19.81 13.49 -65.19
CA THR A 113 -19.63 13.99 -63.84
C THR A 113 -19.36 12.81 -62.91
N SER A 114 -18.20 12.77 -62.35
CA SER A 114 -17.83 11.79 -61.31
C SER A 114 -18.17 12.33 -59.95
N LEU A 115 -18.76 11.48 -59.12
CA LEU A 115 -19.06 11.78 -57.72
C LEU A 115 -18.40 10.75 -56.82
N LEU A 116 -17.83 11.20 -55.72
CA LEU A 116 -17.15 10.36 -54.74
C LEU A 116 -15.89 9.64 -55.28
N GLY A 117 -15.16 10.26 -56.19
CA GLY A 117 -13.84 9.83 -56.65
C GLY A 117 -12.75 10.25 -55.63
N ARG A 118 -12.81 11.49 -55.20
CA ARG A 118 -11.89 12.08 -54.20
C ARG A 118 -12.66 12.90 -53.19
N GLY A 119 -12.28 12.82 -51.89
CA GLY A 119 -13.01 13.58 -50.91
C GLY A 119 -12.25 13.85 -49.62
N GLN A 120 -12.65 14.93 -48.98
CA GLN A 120 -12.21 15.32 -47.65
C GLN A 120 -13.44 15.58 -46.82
N ILE A 121 -13.50 14.90 -45.66
CA ILE A 121 -14.59 15.07 -44.68
C ILE A 121 -13.96 15.36 -43.34
N GLY A 122 -14.23 16.51 -42.75
CA GLY A 122 -13.90 16.80 -41.35
C GLY A 122 -15.20 16.93 -40.56
N TYR A 123 -15.22 16.41 -39.34
CA TYR A 123 -16.40 16.54 -38.50
C TYR A 123 -16.06 16.84 -37.04
N LEU A 124 -16.96 17.53 -36.37
CA LEU A 124 -17.03 17.68 -34.91
C LEU A 124 -18.38 17.13 -34.47
N ASP A 125 -18.37 16.21 -33.55
CA ASP A 125 -19.55 15.51 -33.03
C ASP A 125 -19.64 15.72 -31.51
N ILE A 126 -20.80 16.10 -31.02
CA ILE A 126 -21.12 16.27 -29.62
C ILE A 126 -22.28 15.33 -29.31
N VAL A 127 -22.10 14.40 -28.39
CA VAL A 127 -23.13 13.42 -28.02
C VAL A 127 -23.37 13.46 -26.52
N GLN A 128 -24.60 13.73 -26.12
CA GLN A 128 -25.06 13.67 -24.73
C GLN A 128 -25.87 12.40 -24.52
N PRO A 129 -25.40 11.42 -23.71
CA PRO A 129 -26.22 10.29 -23.31
C PRO A 129 -27.34 10.78 -22.38
N LEU A 130 -28.59 10.48 -22.70
CA LEU A 130 -29.76 10.73 -21.86
C LEU A 130 -30.10 9.52 -20.98
N TYR A 131 -29.94 8.32 -21.56
CA TYR A 131 -30.15 7.06 -20.88
C TYR A 131 -29.15 6.02 -21.39
N ALA A 132 -28.42 5.40 -20.48
CA ALA A 132 -27.43 4.39 -20.78
C ALA A 132 -27.64 3.10 -19.93
N GLY A 133 -28.91 2.71 -19.71
CA GLY A 133 -29.23 1.54 -18.89
C GLY A 133 -28.76 1.63 -17.43
N GLY A 134 -28.54 2.82 -16.90
CA GLY A 134 -28.02 3.01 -15.54
C GLY A 134 -26.49 2.83 -15.41
N ARG A 135 -25.76 2.49 -16.49
CA ARG A 135 -24.31 2.24 -16.44
C ARG A 135 -23.50 3.44 -15.97
N ILE A 136 -23.85 4.65 -16.40
CA ILE A 136 -23.15 5.88 -15.97
C ILE A 136 -23.34 6.09 -14.48
N VAL A 137 -24.54 5.93 -13.95
CA VAL A 137 -24.86 6.09 -12.54
C VAL A 137 -24.13 5.05 -11.70
N ASN A 138 -24.23 3.76 -12.08
CA ASN A 138 -23.60 2.68 -11.33
C ASN A 138 -22.06 2.71 -11.46
N GLY A 139 -21.53 3.14 -12.62
CA GLY A 139 -20.09 3.38 -12.80
C GLY A 139 -19.55 4.48 -11.88
N ASN A 140 -20.30 5.57 -11.72
CA ASN A 140 -19.95 6.63 -10.77
C ASN A 140 -20.04 6.16 -9.32
N ARG A 141 -21.05 5.36 -8.95
CA ARG A 141 -21.15 4.74 -7.63
C ARG A 141 -19.99 3.77 -7.36
N LEU A 142 -19.61 2.99 -8.37
CA LEU A 142 -18.47 2.08 -8.27
C LEU A 142 -17.16 2.83 -8.09
N ALA A 143 -16.95 3.93 -8.82
CA ALA A 143 -15.77 4.78 -8.66
C ALA A 143 -15.72 5.47 -7.28
N ALA A 144 -16.86 5.94 -6.76
CA ALA A 144 -16.95 6.47 -5.40
C ALA A 144 -16.62 5.40 -4.35
N LEU A 145 -17.17 4.18 -4.52
CA LEU A 145 -16.87 3.04 -3.65
C LEU A 145 -15.38 2.66 -3.70
N GLY A 146 -14.75 2.75 -4.89
CA GLY A 146 -13.32 2.52 -5.08
C GLY A 146 -12.45 3.53 -4.32
N ARG A 147 -12.84 4.82 -4.32
CA ARG A 147 -12.19 5.86 -3.51
C ARG A 147 -12.29 5.53 -2.02
N ASP A 148 -13.48 5.17 -1.53
CA ASP A 148 -13.70 4.84 -0.12
C ASP A 148 -12.93 3.56 0.29
N ALA A 149 -12.79 2.60 -0.62
CA ALA A 149 -11.96 1.42 -0.40
C ALA A 149 -10.45 1.75 -0.36
N ALA A 150 -9.99 2.69 -1.19
CA ALA A 150 -8.60 3.16 -1.16
C ALA A 150 -8.27 3.88 0.16
N ALA A 151 -9.20 4.67 0.71
CA ALA A 151 -9.05 5.29 2.02
C ALA A 151 -8.95 4.27 3.16
N ASP A 152 -9.78 3.22 3.15
CA ASP A 152 -9.67 2.15 4.15
C ASP A 152 -8.35 1.36 4.03
N ARG A 153 -7.89 1.06 2.80
CA ARG A 153 -6.58 0.43 2.57
C ARG A 153 -5.43 1.30 3.08
N SER A 154 -5.51 2.61 2.89
CA SER A 154 -4.52 3.54 3.42
C SER A 154 -4.50 3.53 4.96
N SER A 155 -5.67 3.38 5.60
CA SER A 155 -5.76 3.20 7.05
C SER A 155 -5.10 1.89 7.50
N LEU A 156 -5.36 0.77 6.82
CA LEU A 156 -4.71 -0.52 7.12
C LEU A 156 -3.19 -0.45 6.94
N THR A 157 -2.71 0.18 5.86
CA THR A 157 -1.27 0.40 5.67
C THR A 157 -0.67 1.19 6.83
N ARG A 158 -1.39 2.18 7.38
CA ARG A 158 -0.95 2.92 8.56
C ARG A 158 -0.83 2.00 9.78
N ASP A 159 -1.83 1.15 10.02
CA ASP A 159 -1.83 0.21 11.15
C ASP A 159 -0.69 -0.82 11.02
N ASP A 160 -0.44 -1.34 9.82
CA ASP A 160 0.67 -2.25 9.52
C ASP A 160 2.04 -1.59 9.77
N ILE A 161 2.20 -0.32 9.39
CA ILE A 161 3.44 0.42 9.63
C ILE A 161 3.64 0.70 11.11
N ILE A 162 2.59 1.02 11.87
CA ILE A 162 2.67 1.16 13.33
C ILE A 162 3.15 -0.14 13.96
N LEU A 163 2.54 -1.28 13.63
CA LEU A 163 2.95 -2.58 14.15
C LEU A 163 4.40 -2.91 13.79
N ALA A 164 4.75 -2.85 12.50
CA ALA A 164 6.10 -3.18 12.03
C ALA A 164 7.18 -2.29 12.68
N THR A 165 6.86 -1.02 12.89
CA THR A 165 7.75 -0.05 13.54
C THR A 165 7.92 -0.38 15.02
N SER A 166 6.83 -0.70 15.72
CA SER A 166 6.86 -1.12 17.13
C SER A 166 7.65 -2.42 17.32
N GLU A 167 7.48 -3.40 16.44
CA GLU A 167 8.26 -4.64 16.45
C GLU A 167 9.77 -4.38 16.35
N GLN A 168 10.18 -3.51 15.43
CA GLN A 168 11.60 -3.17 15.27
C GLN A 168 12.14 -2.36 16.45
N TYR A 169 11.33 -1.44 17.02
CA TYR A 169 11.69 -0.70 18.21
C TYR A 169 11.95 -1.61 19.41
N TYR A 170 10.99 -2.50 19.74
CA TYR A 170 11.13 -3.42 20.87
C TYR A 170 12.25 -4.45 20.66
N ARG A 171 12.48 -4.86 19.41
CA ARG A 171 13.62 -5.71 19.07
C ARG A 171 14.95 -5.00 19.34
N LEU A 172 15.09 -3.74 18.93
CA LEU A 172 16.31 -2.97 19.20
C LEU A 172 16.50 -2.73 20.70
N LEU A 173 15.42 -2.41 21.41
CA LEU A 173 15.41 -2.21 22.86
C LEU A 173 15.87 -3.49 23.61
N SER A 174 15.37 -4.67 23.19
CA SER A 174 15.82 -5.96 23.73
C SER A 174 17.32 -6.19 23.53
N LEU A 175 17.86 -5.87 22.35
CA LEU A 175 19.29 -6.01 22.07
C LEU A 175 20.15 -5.05 22.91
N GLU A 176 19.67 -3.83 23.18
CA GLU A 176 20.36 -2.88 24.07
C GLU A 176 20.40 -3.38 25.52
N GLU A 177 19.30 -3.93 26.03
CA GLU A 177 19.26 -4.48 27.38
C GLU A 177 20.16 -5.71 27.52
N LYS A 178 20.10 -6.64 26.56
CA LYS A 178 21.03 -7.81 26.53
C LYS A 178 22.49 -7.40 26.45
N ARG A 179 22.81 -6.30 25.75
CA ARG A 179 24.16 -5.76 25.71
C ARG A 179 24.63 -5.31 27.10
N ALA A 180 23.75 -4.64 27.84
CA ALA A 180 24.07 -4.18 29.19
C ALA A 180 24.26 -5.37 30.17
N THR A 181 23.35 -6.37 30.13
CA THR A 181 23.46 -7.57 30.99
C THR A 181 24.69 -8.41 30.67
N LEU A 182 24.98 -8.64 29.37
CA LEU A 182 26.15 -9.36 28.92
C LEU A 182 27.46 -8.63 29.27
N GLY A 183 27.46 -7.29 29.21
CA GLY A 183 28.57 -6.44 29.67
C GLY A 183 28.85 -6.62 31.17
N SER A 184 27.79 -6.66 31.98
CA SER A 184 27.88 -6.91 33.42
C SER A 184 28.44 -8.31 33.73
N TYR A 185 27.99 -9.32 32.98
CA TYR A 185 28.49 -10.70 33.10
C TYR A 185 29.97 -10.81 32.68
N ALA A 186 30.37 -10.14 31.62
CA ALA A 186 31.77 -10.07 31.20
C ALA A 186 32.66 -9.45 32.27
N ALA A 187 32.23 -8.36 32.91
CA ALA A 187 32.97 -7.73 34.01
C ALA A 187 33.08 -8.63 35.25
N LEU A 188 32.04 -9.44 35.53
CA LEU A 188 32.08 -10.45 36.59
C LEU A 188 33.14 -11.52 36.29
N LEU A 189 33.17 -12.07 35.08
CA LEU A 189 34.18 -13.06 34.68
C LEU A 189 35.59 -12.48 34.69
N ASP A 190 35.79 -11.21 34.34
CA ASP A 190 37.10 -10.54 34.45
C ASP A 190 37.55 -10.40 35.89
N ARG A 191 36.67 -10.22 36.88
CA ARG A 191 36.99 -10.27 38.30
C ARG A 191 37.34 -11.68 38.74
N LEU A 192 36.54 -12.66 38.35
CA LEU A 192 36.76 -14.07 38.69
C LEU A 192 38.08 -14.60 38.11
N ILE A 193 38.52 -14.17 36.93
CA ILE A 193 39.84 -14.51 36.36
C ILE A 193 40.96 -14.03 37.26
N ARG A 194 40.87 -12.85 37.87
CA ARG A 194 41.85 -12.32 38.81
C ARG A 194 41.87 -13.13 40.11
N GLU A 195 40.69 -13.33 40.72
CA GLU A 195 40.54 -14.09 41.98
C GLU A 195 41.08 -15.54 41.86
N VAL A 196 40.69 -16.22 40.77
CA VAL A 196 41.18 -17.59 40.48
C VAL A 196 42.67 -17.59 40.11
N GLY A 197 43.18 -16.52 39.48
CA GLY A 197 44.60 -16.34 39.20
C GLY A 197 45.42 -16.22 40.48
N ASP A 198 45.00 -15.36 41.41
CA ASP A 198 45.66 -15.16 42.71
C ASP A 198 45.64 -16.44 43.58
N ALA A 199 44.53 -17.18 43.57
CA ALA A 199 44.39 -18.46 44.25
C ALA A 199 45.26 -19.55 43.61
N LEU A 200 45.46 -19.55 42.29
CA LEU A 200 46.42 -20.47 41.63
C LEU A 200 47.86 -20.17 42.02
N ASP A 201 48.22 -18.87 42.03
CA ASP A 201 49.60 -18.47 42.46
C ASP A 201 49.88 -18.81 43.93
N ALA A 202 48.81 -18.79 44.74
CA ALA A 202 48.90 -19.29 46.14
C ALA A 202 48.84 -20.83 46.26
N GLY A 203 48.73 -21.58 45.21
CA GLY A 203 48.66 -23.03 45.18
C GLY A 203 47.35 -23.63 45.71
N LEU A 204 46.27 -22.83 45.82
CA LEU A 204 44.95 -23.22 46.38
C LEU A 204 44.03 -23.92 45.41
N ILE A 205 44.25 -23.72 44.11
CA ILE A 205 43.40 -24.26 43.02
C ILE A 205 44.26 -24.79 41.87
N LEU A 206 43.63 -25.52 40.94
CA LEU A 206 44.23 -26.09 39.74
C LEU A 206 44.28 -25.12 38.56
N ARG A 207 45.38 -25.23 37.77
CA ARG A 207 45.49 -24.47 36.50
C ARG A 207 44.27 -24.66 35.56
N ASN A 208 43.66 -25.85 35.62
CA ASN A 208 42.47 -26.16 34.84
C ASN A 208 41.28 -25.23 35.16
N ASP A 209 41.13 -24.81 36.39
CA ASP A 209 40.05 -23.92 36.82
C ASP A 209 40.21 -22.51 36.23
N LEU A 210 41.43 -21.97 36.20
CA LEU A 210 41.70 -20.71 35.50
C LEU A 210 41.41 -20.82 33.99
N LEU A 211 41.73 -21.95 33.35
CA LEU A 211 41.43 -22.17 31.94
C LEU A 211 39.93 -22.23 31.66
N LYS A 212 39.11 -22.82 32.54
CA LYS A 212 37.67 -22.84 32.46
C LYS A 212 37.07 -21.41 32.45
N VAL A 213 37.49 -20.55 33.38
CA VAL A 213 36.99 -19.16 33.44
C VAL A 213 37.42 -18.38 32.20
N ARG A 214 38.66 -18.53 31.74
CA ARG A 214 39.15 -17.88 30.50
C ARG A 214 38.39 -18.34 29.27
N LEU A 215 38.07 -19.63 29.18
CA LEU A 215 37.24 -20.16 28.09
C LEU A 215 35.86 -19.52 28.11
N LYS A 216 35.18 -19.49 29.28
CA LYS A 216 33.88 -18.88 29.45
C LYS A 216 33.90 -17.39 29.08
N ARG A 217 34.96 -16.66 29.46
CA ARG A 217 35.17 -15.26 29.08
C ARG A 217 35.31 -15.08 27.56
N SER A 218 35.94 -16.03 26.87
CA SER A 218 36.10 -16.02 25.41
C SER A 218 34.75 -16.27 24.71
N GLU A 219 33.91 -17.17 25.22
CA GLU A 219 32.53 -17.38 24.74
C GLU A 219 31.71 -16.10 24.86
N VAL A 220 31.71 -15.46 26.03
CA VAL A 220 31.01 -14.20 26.27
C VAL A 220 31.48 -13.08 25.33
N ARG A 221 32.81 -13.04 25.03
CA ARG A 221 33.36 -12.08 24.06
C ARG A 221 32.82 -12.31 22.64
N LEU A 222 32.68 -13.57 22.22
CA LEU A 222 32.10 -13.93 20.93
C LEU A 222 30.62 -13.52 20.88
N ASP A 223 29.86 -13.82 21.93
CA ASP A 223 28.44 -13.47 22.02
C ASP A 223 28.22 -11.93 22.03
N SER A 224 29.12 -11.20 22.74
CA SER A 224 29.12 -9.73 22.71
C SER A 224 29.35 -9.18 21.30
N SER A 225 30.25 -9.79 20.52
CA SER A 225 30.49 -9.38 19.13
C SER A 225 29.27 -9.66 18.24
N ARG A 226 28.66 -10.83 18.38
CA ARG A 226 27.43 -11.20 17.62
C ARG A 226 26.27 -10.26 17.96
N LEU A 227 26.10 -9.97 19.25
CA LEU A 227 25.06 -9.07 19.74
C LEU A 227 25.23 -7.65 19.19
N GLU A 228 26.45 -7.11 19.21
CA GLU A 228 26.78 -5.79 18.69
C GLU A 228 26.50 -5.69 17.17
N HIS A 229 26.84 -6.73 16.40
CA HIS A 229 26.49 -6.78 14.98
C HIS A 229 24.97 -6.82 14.77
N GLY A 230 24.25 -7.64 15.55
CA GLY A 230 22.78 -7.70 15.51
C GLY A 230 22.13 -6.36 15.83
N ARG A 231 22.63 -5.68 16.87
CA ARG A 231 22.16 -4.34 17.26
C ARG A 231 22.34 -3.29 16.15
N LYS A 232 23.54 -3.25 15.54
CA LYS A 232 23.82 -2.33 14.43
C LYS A 232 22.88 -2.55 13.25
N LEU A 233 22.63 -3.81 12.88
CA LEU A 233 21.70 -4.15 11.82
C LEU A 233 20.26 -3.78 12.19
N ALA A 234 19.82 -4.02 13.41
CA ALA A 234 18.50 -3.64 13.90
C ALA A 234 18.30 -2.11 13.90
N ALA A 235 19.32 -1.35 14.32
CA ALA A 235 19.31 0.11 14.27
C ALA A 235 19.16 0.64 12.83
N MET A 236 19.96 0.09 11.89
CA MET A 236 19.85 0.46 10.47
C MET A 236 18.50 0.06 9.86
N ALA A 237 17.93 -1.08 10.26
CA ALA A 237 16.60 -1.51 9.81
C ALA A 237 15.51 -0.56 10.33
N LEU A 238 15.61 -0.15 11.61
CA LEU A 238 14.68 0.84 12.16
C LEU A 238 14.79 2.19 11.45
N CYS A 239 16.01 2.67 11.14
CA CYS A 239 16.22 3.88 10.35
C CYS A 239 15.53 3.79 8.97
N GLN A 240 15.66 2.64 8.30
CA GLN A 240 15.00 2.41 7.01
C GLN A 240 13.47 2.40 7.15
N GLN A 241 12.94 1.78 8.21
CA GLN A 241 11.50 1.71 8.47
C GLN A 241 10.90 3.11 8.72
N ILE A 242 11.60 3.96 9.46
CA ILE A 242 11.16 5.33 9.75
C ILE A 242 11.55 6.35 8.68
N GLY A 243 12.21 5.90 7.61
CA GLY A 243 12.52 6.71 6.43
C GLY A 243 13.60 7.78 6.67
N ILE A 244 14.54 7.55 7.59
CA ILE A 244 15.71 8.40 7.82
C ILE A 244 17.00 7.75 7.28
N PRO A 245 18.10 8.51 7.11
CA PRO A 245 19.39 7.96 6.72
C PRO A 245 19.82 6.83 7.67
N ARG A 246 20.46 5.79 7.12
CA ARG A 246 20.91 4.63 7.89
C ARG A 246 21.97 5.04 8.90
N ASP A 247 21.67 4.79 10.17
CA ASP A 247 22.59 5.03 11.28
C ASP A 247 22.66 3.81 12.18
N SER A 248 23.87 3.31 12.38
CA SER A 248 24.14 2.17 13.29
C SER A 248 24.31 2.60 14.74
N THR A 249 24.38 3.91 15.00
CA THR A 249 24.59 4.50 16.33
C THR A 249 23.30 5.04 16.94
N LEU A 250 22.16 4.79 16.31
CA LEU A 250 20.85 5.20 16.79
C LEU A 250 20.65 4.78 18.25
N VAL A 251 20.25 5.74 19.09
CA VAL A 251 19.99 5.54 20.52
C VAL A 251 18.49 5.68 20.76
N LEU A 252 17.92 4.71 21.48
CA LEU A 252 16.53 4.78 21.91
C LEU A 252 16.41 5.57 23.23
N ALA A 253 15.37 6.41 23.32
CA ALA A 253 14.97 7.05 24.56
C ALA A 253 13.93 6.18 25.24
N GLY A 254 14.18 5.85 26.45
CA GLY A 254 13.18 5.22 27.30
C GLY A 254 13.46 3.76 27.60
N GLY A 255 13.01 3.36 28.78
CA GLY A 255 12.92 1.99 29.22
C GLY A 255 11.65 1.34 28.68
N TRP A 256 11.46 0.13 29.08
CA TRP A 256 10.23 -0.60 28.82
C TRP A 256 9.04 0.14 29.45
N SER A 257 7.98 0.30 28.73
CA SER A 257 6.69 0.66 29.34
C SER A 257 6.27 -0.44 30.32
N THR A 258 5.58 -0.06 31.41
CA THR A 258 5.13 -1.03 32.40
C THR A 258 4.18 -2.02 31.75
N ALA A 259 4.58 -3.28 31.68
CA ALA A 259 3.70 -4.33 31.19
C ALA A 259 2.48 -4.43 32.12
N ALA A 260 1.30 -4.18 31.55
CA ALA A 260 0.04 -4.30 32.29
C ALA A 260 -0.61 -5.66 32.01
N PRO A 261 -1.35 -6.23 32.98
CA PRO A 261 -2.09 -7.46 32.75
C PRO A 261 -3.03 -7.33 31.54
N PRO A 262 -3.12 -8.35 30.66
CA PRO A 262 -3.87 -8.27 29.39
C PRO A 262 -5.37 -8.10 29.59
N GLN A 263 -5.94 -8.50 30.74
CA GLN A 263 -7.37 -8.43 31.04
C GLN A 263 -7.98 -7.03 30.86
N ARG A 264 -7.15 -5.98 31.06
CA ARG A 264 -7.60 -4.59 30.85
C ARG A 264 -7.83 -4.22 29.38
N LEU A 265 -7.24 -4.99 28.47
CA LEU A 265 -7.31 -4.75 27.04
C LEU A 265 -8.40 -5.58 26.35
N TYR A 266 -8.93 -6.61 27.04
CA TYR A 266 -9.91 -7.53 26.47
C TYR A 266 -11.14 -6.83 25.93
N VAL A 267 -11.55 -7.23 24.74
CA VAL A 267 -12.83 -6.87 24.11
C VAL A 267 -13.44 -8.10 23.47
N GLU A 268 -14.77 -8.17 23.49
CA GLU A 268 -15.51 -9.24 22.83
C GLU A 268 -15.31 -9.16 21.31
N PRO A 269 -14.81 -10.22 20.64
CA PRO A 269 -14.47 -10.21 19.21
C PRO A 269 -15.61 -9.75 18.31
N GLU A 270 -16.84 -10.20 18.55
CA GLU A 270 -18.04 -9.85 17.77
C GLU A 270 -18.36 -8.35 17.84
N SER A 271 -18.05 -7.72 18.97
CA SER A 271 -18.35 -6.29 19.21
C SER A 271 -17.48 -5.38 18.33
N VAL A 272 -16.28 -5.80 17.97
CA VAL A 272 -15.30 -5.00 17.22
C VAL A 272 -15.23 -5.38 15.75
N LEU A 273 -15.77 -6.53 15.33
CA LEU A 273 -15.66 -7.04 13.96
C LEU A 273 -16.11 -5.99 12.92
N LYS A 274 -17.28 -5.38 13.11
CA LYS A 274 -17.86 -4.42 12.16
C LYS A 274 -17.13 -3.08 12.11
N SER A 275 -16.33 -2.76 13.11
CA SER A 275 -15.52 -1.54 13.15
C SER A 275 -14.19 -1.71 12.41
N ARG A 276 -13.78 -2.94 12.10
CA ARG A 276 -12.55 -3.24 11.38
C ARG A 276 -12.59 -2.79 9.93
N LYS A 277 -11.50 -2.20 9.47
CA LYS A 277 -11.36 -1.74 8.08
C LYS A 277 -11.35 -2.89 7.07
N GLU A 278 -10.81 -4.04 7.46
CA GLU A 278 -10.82 -5.26 6.64
C GLU A 278 -12.27 -5.72 6.38
N TYR A 279 -13.12 -5.75 7.42
CA TYR A 279 -14.53 -6.08 7.26
C TYR A 279 -15.25 -5.08 6.35
N ALA A 280 -15.01 -3.78 6.55
CA ALA A 280 -15.56 -2.72 5.69
C ALA A 280 -15.12 -2.85 4.21
N LEU A 281 -13.88 -3.29 3.94
CA LEU A 281 -13.40 -3.57 2.60
C LEU A 281 -14.12 -4.76 1.94
N LEU A 282 -14.38 -5.81 2.71
CA LEU A 282 -15.13 -6.98 2.23
C LEU A 282 -16.59 -6.60 1.87
N GLU A 283 -17.27 -5.82 2.73
CA GLU A 283 -18.60 -5.28 2.41
C GLU A 283 -18.59 -4.43 1.14
N LYS A 284 -17.55 -3.59 0.96
CA LYS A 284 -17.38 -2.82 -0.27
C LYS A 284 -17.15 -3.72 -1.49
N GLY A 285 -16.46 -4.86 -1.32
CA GLY A 285 -16.29 -5.90 -2.33
C GLY A 285 -17.62 -6.45 -2.83
N VAL A 286 -18.52 -6.82 -1.92
CA VAL A 286 -19.88 -7.28 -2.25
C VAL A 286 -20.66 -6.20 -3.00
N ARG A 287 -20.63 -4.95 -2.50
CA ARG A 287 -21.29 -3.81 -3.17
C ARG A 287 -20.72 -3.56 -4.56
N ALA A 288 -19.40 -3.71 -4.75
CA ALA A 288 -18.76 -3.56 -6.05
C ALA A 288 -19.24 -4.64 -7.03
N ALA A 289 -19.30 -5.90 -6.62
CA ALA A 289 -19.82 -7.01 -7.44
C ALA A 289 -21.28 -6.76 -7.85
N ARG A 290 -22.12 -6.29 -6.92
CA ARG A 290 -23.53 -5.89 -7.20
C ARG A 290 -23.60 -4.77 -8.24
N LEU A 291 -22.83 -3.71 -8.09
CA LEU A 291 -22.79 -2.59 -9.04
C LEU A 291 -22.32 -3.05 -10.43
N GLN A 292 -21.34 -3.94 -10.50
CA GLN A 292 -20.87 -4.53 -11.76
C GLN A 292 -21.97 -5.37 -12.42
N ARG A 293 -22.75 -6.13 -11.67
CA ARG A 293 -23.92 -6.85 -12.19
C ARG A 293 -24.98 -5.88 -12.75
N GLU A 294 -25.30 -4.81 -12.01
CA GLU A 294 -26.25 -3.81 -12.47
C GLU A 294 -25.74 -3.05 -13.72
N MET A 295 -24.42 -2.81 -13.82
CA MET A 295 -23.82 -2.24 -15.03
C MET A 295 -23.97 -3.21 -16.21
N LYS A 296 -23.71 -4.52 -16.01
CA LYS A 296 -23.90 -5.52 -17.05
C LYS A 296 -25.35 -5.63 -17.49
N ARG A 297 -26.29 -5.62 -16.54
CA ARG A 297 -27.72 -5.53 -16.86
C ARG A 297 -28.03 -4.30 -17.72
N GLY A 298 -27.41 -3.16 -17.39
CA GLY A 298 -27.58 -1.90 -18.14
C GLY A 298 -27.07 -1.97 -19.57
N GLU A 299 -26.08 -2.83 -19.87
CA GLU A 299 -25.60 -3.05 -21.25
C GLU A 299 -26.65 -3.71 -22.15
N LEU A 300 -27.54 -4.50 -21.58
CA LEU A 300 -28.61 -5.18 -22.28
C LEU A 300 -29.88 -4.31 -22.49
N LEU A 301 -29.89 -3.11 -21.92
CA LEU A 301 -31.00 -2.18 -22.02
C LEU A 301 -30.83 -1.21 -23.21
N PRO A 302 -31.94 -0.69 -23.80
CA PRO A 302 -31.83 0.35 -24.80
C PRO A 302 -31.07 1.58 -24.29
N GLN A 303 -30.34 2.23 -25.18
CA GLN A 303 -29.60 3.46 -24.89
C GLN A 303 -30.15 4.59 -25.73
N ALA A 304 -30.34 5.75 -25.12
CA ALA A 304 -30.83 6.93 -25.78
C ALA A 304 -29.88 8.12 -25.57
N GLY A 305 -29.69 8.90 -26.61
CA GLY A 305 -28.86 10.09 -26.58
C GLY A 305 -29.37 11.15 -27.56
N ILE A 306 -28.86 12.35 -27.37
CA ILE A 306 -29.02 13.45 -28.34
C ILE A 306 -27.63 13.89 -28.79
N GLY A 307 -27.53 14.35 -30.02
CA GLY A 307 -26.25 14.78 -30.57
C GLY A 307 -26.40 15.96 -31.53
N ALA A 308 -25.27 16.63 -31.70
CA ALA A 308 -25.10 17.65 -32.73
C ALA A 308 -23.77 17.37 -33.43
N ARG A 309 -23.83 17.32 -34.77
CA ARG A 309 -22.65 17.11 -35.61
C ARG A 309 -22.52 18.23 -36.61
N THR A 310 -21.37 18.83 -36.72
CA THR A 310 -21.01 19.67 -37.83
C THR A 310 -19.97 18.95 -38.69
N MET A 311 -20.18 19.01 -40.00
CA MET A 311 -19.28 18.40 -40.99
C MET A 311 -18.86 19.43 -42.02
N VAL A 312 -17.61 19.38 -42.39
CA VAL A 312 -17.07 20.09 -43.54
C VAL A 312 -16.72 19.05 -44.59
N VAL A 313 -17.37 19.15 -45.74
CA VAL A 313 -17.27 18.18 -46.84
C VAL A 313 -16.75 18.89 -48.09
N LYS A 314 -15.74 18.34 -48.71
CA LYS A 314 -15.28 18.69 -50.07
C LYS A 314 -15.15 17.40 -50.85
N LEU A 315 -15.96 17.23 -51.89
CA LEU A 315 -16.00 16.07 -52.76
C LEU A 315 -15.52 16.48 -54.15
N ASP A 316 -14.60 15.73 -54.73
CA ASP A 316 -14.03 15.96 -56.05
C ASP A 316 -13.60 17.43 -56.24
N GLU A 317 -13.96 18.08 -57.32
CA GLU A 317 -13.72 19.50 -57.58
C GLU A 317 -14.87 20.43 -57.10
N GLY A 318 -15.84 19.84 -56.40
CA GLY A 318 -16.99 20.57 -55.87
C GLY A 318 -16.63 21.59 -54.77
N PRO A 319 -17.51 22.54 -54.49
CA PRO A 319 -17.28 23.53 -53.46
C PRO A 319 -17.26 22.88 -52.05
N ARG A 320 -16.47 23.46 -51.17
CA ARG A 320 -16.50 23.10 -49.74
C ARG A 320 -17.85 23.45 -49.13
N ARG A 321 -18.52 22.48 -48.50
CA ARG A 321 -19.81 22.65 -47.85
C ARG A 321 -19.71 22.37 -46.35
N THR A 322 -20.37 23.14 -45.54
CA THR A 322 -20.53 22.92 -44.10
C THR A 322 -21.97 22.54 -43.82
N LEU A 323 -22.16 21.42 -43.12
CA LEU A 323 -23.46 20.88 -42.75
C LEU A 323 -23.53 20.77 -41.23
N GLY A 324 -24.63 21.20 -40.63
CA GLY A 324 -24.96 20.99 -39.22
C GLY A 324 -26.18 20.06 -39.11
N ILE A 325 -26.07 19.07 -38.23
CA ILE A 325 -27.12 18.07 -37.99
C ILE A 325 -27.38 17.98 -36.50
N PHE A 326 -28.62 18.10 -36.06
CA PHE A 326 -29.10 17.72 -34.75
C PHE A 326 -29.82 16.39 -34.84
N TYR A 327 -29.55 15.46 -33.91
CA TYR A 327 -30.16 14.14 -33.98
C TYR A 327 -30.45 13.57 -32.60
N GLY A 328 -31.49 12.73 -32.50
CA GLY A 328 -31.69 11.79 -31.41
C GLY A 328 -31.22 10.41 -31.84
N SER A 329 -30.58 9.69 -30.94
CA SER A 329 -30.13 8.31 -31.13
C SER A 329 -30.82 7.37 -30.15
N LEU A 330 -31.29 6.23 -30.66
CA LEU A 330 -31.78 5.10 -29.88
C LEU A 330 -31.05 3.86 -30.39
N SER A 331 -30.29 3.22 -29.49
CA SER A 331 -29.58 1.97 -29.78
C SER A 331 -30.16 0.85 -28.92
N ILE A 332 -30.52 -0.26 -29.55
CA ILE A 332 -31.02 -1.46 -28.89
C ILE A 332 -30.06 -2.60 -29.23
N PRO A 333 -29.34 -3.17 -28.21
CA PRO A 333 -28.28 -4.16 -28.41
C PRO A 333 -28.87 -5.56 -28.61
N LEU A 334 -29.56 -5.83 -29.71
CA LEU A 334 -30.27 -7.11 -29.97
C LEU A 334 -29.32 -8.31 -29.99
N SER A 335 -28.14 -8.17 -30.56
CA SER A 335 -27.14 -9.22 -30.63
C SER A 335 -26.62 -9.63 -29.23
N ASP A 336 -26.51 -8.64 -28.32
CA ASP A 336 -26.00 -8.87 -26.96
C ASP A 336 -26.99 -9.64 -26.10
N TRP A 337 -28.26 -9.74 -26.49
CA TRP A 337 -29.25 -10.53 -25.76
C TRP A 337 -29.03 -12.04 -25.92
N ILE A 338 -28.38 -12.49 -27.00
CA ILE A 338 -28.15 -13.93 -27.27
C ILE A 338 -27.19 -14.52 -26.23
N GLY A 339 -26.15 -13.80 -25.81
CA GLY A 339 -25.21 -14.24 -24.78
C GLY A 339 -25.35 -13.51 -23.43
N GLY A 340 -26.09 -12.41 -23.42
CA GLY A 340 -26.15 -11.50 -22.26
C GLY A 340 -26.78 -12.09 -21.01
N SER A 341 -27.69 -13.05 -21.16
CA SER A 341 -28.27 -13.77 -20.02
C SER A 341 -27.21 -14.60 -19.27
N ALA A 342 -26.32 -15.28 -20.00
CA ALA A 342 -25.23 -16.06 -19.41
C ALA A 342 -24.18 -15.16 -18.73
N GLU A 343 -23.84 -14.04 -19.35
CA GLU A 343 -22.94 -13.04 -18.78
C GLU A 343 -23.53 -12.36 -17.53
N LEU A 344 -24.84 -12.10 -17.53
CA LEU A 344 -25.53 -11.57 -16.36
C LEU A 344 -25.56 -12.59 -15.21
N GLU A 345 -25.78 -13.88 -15.51
CA GLU A 345 -25.72 -14.94 -14.51
C GLU A 345 -24.29 -15.15 -13.98
N GLU A 346 -23.27 -15.04 -14.84
CA GLU A 346 -21.87 -15.02 -14.41
C GLU A 346 -21.61 -13.90 -13.38
N ARG A 347 -22.10 -12.69 -13.63
CA ARG A 347 -21.99 -11.57 -12.68
C ARG A 347 -22.75 -11.81 -11.37
N ARG A 348 -23.89 -12.48 -11.45
CA ARG A 348 -24.66 -12.87 -10.27
C ARG A 348 -23.93 -13.92 -9.44
N LEU A 349 -23.29 -14.89 -10.10
CA LEU A 349 -22.45 -15.88 -9.40
C LEU A 349 -21.25 -15.21 -8.72
N ARG A 350 -20.62 -14.22 -9.35
CA ARG A 350 -19.54 -13.43 -8.72
C ARG A 350 -20.01 -12.64 -7.49
N GLU A 351 -21.22 -12.07 -7.52
CA GLU A 351 -21.80 -11.43 -6.34
C GLU A 351 -21.98 -12.43 -5.20
N LYS A 352 -22.50 -13.65 -5.48
CA LYS A 352 -22.62 -14.71 -4.48
C LYS A 352 -21.26 -15.18 -3.93
N ILE A 353 -20.25 -15.26 -4.80
CA ILE A 353 -18.88 -15.58 -4.37
C ILE A 353 -18.39 -14.51 -3.39
N ALA A 354 -18.57 -13.24 -3.72
CA ALA A 354 -18.17 -12.15 -2.83
C ALA A 354 -18.93 -12.16 -1.49
N GLU A 355 -20.23 -12.54 -1.48
CA GLU A 355 -21.01 -12.74 -0.26
C GLU A 355 -20.45 -13.88 0.60
N ASN A 356 -20.12 -15.01 -0.02
CA ASN A 356 -19.50 -16.16 0.66
C ASN A 356 -18.10 -15.81 1.20
N GLU A 357 -17.30 -15.04 0.43
CA GLU A 357 -15.99 -14.55 0.87
C GLU A 357 -16.10 -13.60 2.06
N LEU A 358 -17.11 -12.72 2.08
CA LEU A 358 -17.38 -11.85 3.23
C LEU A 358 -17.68 -12.69 4.47
N GLN A 359 -18.57 -13.70 4.36
CA GLN A 359 -18.92 -14.54 5.50
C GLN A 359 -17.73 -15.36 6.00
N ASN A 360 -17.01 -16.05 5.13
CA ASN A 360 -15.83 -16.82 5.50
C ASN A 360 -14.72 -15.94 6.11
N SER A 361 -14.47 -14.76 5.50
CA SER A 361 -13.46 -13.85 6.01
C SER A 361 -13.86 -13.22 7.34
N ALA A 362 -15.16 -13.00 7.60
CA ALA A 362 -15.64 -12.54 8.90
C ALA A 362 -15.31 -13.56 10.01
N GLU A 363 -15.52 -14.85 9.76
CA GLU A 363 -15.15 -15.91 10.70
C GLU A 363 -13.62 -15.97 10.92
N LEU A 364 -12.83 -15.81 9.85
CA LEU A 364 -11.37 -15.75 9.96
C LEU A 364 -10.88 -14.52 10.74
N LEU A 365 -11.54 -13.38 10.60
CA LEU A 365 -11.23 -12.18 11.38
C LEU A 365 -11.54 -12.37 12.87
N LEU A 366 -12.65 -13.03 13.21
CA LEU A 366 -12.95 -13.38 14.61
C LEU A 366 -11.89 -14.33 15.19
N LEU A 367 -11.52 -15.36 14.43
CA LEU A 367 -10.45 -16.28 14.82
C LEU A 367 -9.09 -15.57 15.02
N GLN A 368 -8.78 -14.61 14.16
CA GLN A 368 -7.55 -13.79 14.29
C GLN A 368 -7.55 -12.96 15.59
N ILE A 369 -8.69 -12.38 15.97
CA ILE A 369 -8.80 -11.61 17.22
C ILE A 369 -8.59 -12.54 18.42
N GLU A 370 -9.25 -13.71 18.40
CA GLU A 370 -9.11 -14.71 19.48
C GLU A 370 -7.68 -15.23 19.57
N GLN A 371 -7.04 -15.55 18.44
CA GLN A 371 -5.64 -15.97 18.41
C GLN A 371 -4.73 -14.89 19.01
N ALA A 372 -4.90 -13.63 18.60
CA ALA A 372 -4.11 -12.52 19.12
C ALA A 372 -4.31 -12.33 20.64
N TRP A 373 -5.53 -12.59 21.15
CA TRP A 373 -5.81 -12.58 22.58
C TRP A 373 -5.08 -13.71 23.33
N GLN A 374 -5.13 -14.92 22.80
CA GLN A 374 -4.46 -16.08 23.42
C GLN A 374 -2.94 -15.85 23.43
N GLU A 375 -2.37 -15.39 22.31
CA GLU A 375 -0.95 -15.07 22.22
C GLU A 375 -0.51 -14.01 23.24
N LEU A 376 -1.35 -12.97 23.46
CA LEU A 376 -1.10 -11.92 24.42
C LEU A 376 -1.14 -12.48 25.87
N SER A 377 -2.14 -13.32 26.16
CA SER A 377 -2.30 -13.96 27.48
C SER A 377 -1.15 -14.91 27.82
N ASP A 378 -0.73 -15.71 26.83
CA ASP A 378 0.45 -16.59 26.95
C ASP A 378 1.73 -15.78 27.17
N GLY A 379 1.88 -14.65 26.46
CA GLY A 379 3.01 -13.73 26.63
C GLY A 379 3.10 -13.19 28.05
N TRP A 380 1.97 -12.83 28.65
CA TRP A 380 1.93 -12.39 30.05
C TRP A 380 2.34 -13.48 31.02
N THR A 381 1.82 -14.69 30.85
CA THR A 381 2.18 -15.85 31.66
C THR A 381 3.69 -16.14 31.56
N ARG A 382 4.25 -16.02 30.35
CA ARG A 382 5.70 -16.21 30.11
C ARG A 382 6.54 -15.18 30.86
N ILE A 383 6.16 -13.90 30.90
CA ILE A 383 6.85 -12.88 31.71
C ILE A 383 6.90 -13.29 33.18
N GLN A 384 5.75 -13.68 33.75
CA GLN A 384 5.66 -14.08 35.14
C GLN A 384 6.54 -15.30 35.47
N LEU A 385 6.57 -16.29 34.59
CA LEU A 385 7.43 -17.46 34.74
C LEU A 385 8.91 -17.11 34.65
N CYS A 386 9.31 -16.23 33.72
CA CYS A 386 10.69 -15.75 33.62
C CYS A 386 11.11 -14.94 34.84
N GLU A 387 10.23 -14.12 35.41
CA GLU A 387 10.50 -13.39 36.67
C GLU A 387 10.76 -14.36 37.84
N GLN A 388 9.94 -15.40 37.98
CA GLN A 388 10.16 -16.42 38.97
C GLN A 388 11.50 -17.20 38.76
N ALA A 389 11.79 -17.50 37.47
CA ALA A 389 13.04 -18.18 37.12
C ALA A 389 14.28 -17.33 37.47
N ILE A 390 14.25 -16.02 37.27
CA ILE A 390 15.32 -15.09 37.65
C ILE A 390 15.52 -15.13 39.18
N LEU A 391 14.47 -15.02 39.98
CA LEU A 391 14.55 -15.06 41.43
C LEU A 391 15.18 -16.36 41.91
N GLN A 392 14.81 -17.50 41.32
CA GLN A 392 15.43 -18.80 41.65
C GLN A 392 16.87 -18.87 41.21
N ALA A 393 17.22 -18.32 40.04
CA ALA A 393 18.60 -18.31 39.54
C ALA A 393 19.49 -17.37 40.38
N GLU A 394 18.99 -16.24 40.87
CA GLU A 394 19.70 -15.31 41.76
C GLU A 394 20.00 -15.97 43.11
N GLU A 395 19.03 -16.67 43.69
CA GLU A 395 19.25 -17.40 44.95
C GLU A 395 20.23 -18.57 44.74
N ASN A 396 20.10 -19.35 43.65
CA ASN A 396 21.05 -20.40 43.29
C ASN A 396 22.46 -19.85 43.14
N LEU A 397 22.66 -18.73 42.49
CA LEU A 397 23.94 -18.07 42.35
C LEU A 397 24.49 -17.65 43.71
N ARG A 398 23.68 -17.01 44.56
CA ARG A 398 24.07 -16.57 45.89
C ARG A 398 24.58 -17.73 46.75
N VAL A 399 23.89 -18.89 46.72
CA VAL A 399 24.30 -20.09 47.46
C VAL A 399 25.62 -20.66 46.92
N ASN A 400 25.75 -20.73 45.60
CA ASN A 400 26.97 -21.25 44.95
C ASN A 400 28.17 -20.33 45.16
N GLU A 401 28.01 -19.01 45.19
CA GLU A 401 29.06 -18.05 45.53
C GLU A 401 29.55 -18.25 46.97
N ALA A 402 28.65 -18.34 47.93
CA ALA A 402 29.01 -18.59 49.33
C ALA A 402 29.72 -19.93 49.54
N SER A 403 29.25 -20.99 48.86
CA SER A 403 29.84 -22.33 48.92
C SER A 403 31.21 -22.37 48.26
N PHE A 404 31.41 -21.71 47.13
CA PHE A 404 32.69 -21.61 46.44
C PHE A 404 33.74 -20.89 47.32
N HIS A 405 33.39 -19.74 47.91
CA HIS A 405 34.31 -19.02 48.79
C HIS A 405 34.65 -19.80 50.08
N SER A 406 33.77 -20.72 50.52
CA SER A 406 34.02 -21.62 51.64
C SER A 406 34.77 -22.90 51.24
N GLY A 407 35.09 -23.08 49.95
CA GLY A 407 35.75 -24.28 49.43
C GLY A 407 34.86 -25.53 49.37
N LEU A 408 33.54 -25.37 49.51
CA LEU A 408 32.57 -26.49 49.57
C LEU A 408 32.06 -26.93 48.19
N THR A 409 32.22 -26.09 47.16
CA THR A 409 31.75 -26.41 45.81
C THR A 409 32.82 -26.10 44.76
N ALA A 410 32.73 -26.75 43.60
CA ALA A 410 33.68 -26.58 42.52
C ALA A 410 33.39 -25.28 41.73
N LEU A 411 34.42 -24.69 41.12
CA LEU A 411 34.31 -23.52 40.25
C LEU A 411 33.30 -23.73 39.09
N SER A 412 33.17 -24.97 38.58
CA SER A 412 32.22 -25.32 37.53
C SER A 412 30.75 -25.06 37.91
N GLU A 413 30.39 -25.34 39.17
CA GLU A 413 29.02 -25.09 39.66
C GLU A 413 28.73 -23.60 39.79
N LEU A 414 29.70 -22.80 40.24
CA LEU A 414 29.60 -21.35 40.25
C LEU A 414 29.42 -20.79 38.85
N LEU A 415 30.22 -21.24 37.85
CA LEU A 415 30.10 -20.80 36.45
C LEU A 415 28.76 -21.21 35.85
N GLU A 416 28.23 -22.38 36.20
CA GLU A 416 26.93 -22.85 35.78
C GLU A 416 25.80 -21.99 36.36
N ALA A 417 25.83 -21.70 37.66
CA ALA A 417 24.86 -20.82 38.32
C ALA A 417 24.85 -19.41 37.69
N GLN A 418 26.03 -18.86 37.39
CA GLN A 418 26.18 -17.57 36.69
C GLN A 418 25.58 -17.62 35.28
N ALA A 419 25.81 -18.71 34.51
CA ALA A 419 25.27 -18.90 33.17
C ALA A 419 23.75 -19.06 33.20
N LEU A 420 23.18 -19.74 34.19
CA LEU A 420 21.73 -19.87 34.38
C LEU A 420 21.09 -18.53 34.68
N LEU A 421 21.67 -17.69 35.52
CA LEU A 421 21.16 -16.34 35.78
C LEU A 421 21.21 -15.47 34.53
N GLN A 422 22.32 -15.49 33.78
CA GLN A 422 22.42 -14.73 32.51
C GLN A 422 21.36 -15.19 31.53
N LYS A 423 21.18 -16.50 31.36
CA LYS A 423 20.13 -17.07 30.48
C LYS A 423 18.73 -16.63 30.92
N GLY A 424 18.43 -16.68 32.22
CA GLY A 424 17.15 -16.23 32.75
C GLY A 424 16.86 -14.76 32.45
N ARG A 425 17.86 -13.89 32.57
CA ARG A 425 17.74 -12.46 32.22
C ARG A 425 17.51 -12.24 30.72
N ASP A 426 18.22 -12.99 29.88
CA ASP A 426 18.03 -12.91 28.42
C ASP A 426 16.63 -13.38 28.02
N GLU A 427 16.11 -14.48 28.59
CA GLU A 427 14.79 -15.02 28.38
C GLU A 427 13.68 -14.04 28.84
N TRP A 428 13.88 -13.38 29.98
CA TRP A 428 12.97 -12.37 30.49
C TRP A 428 12.91 -11.14 29.59
N THR A 429 14.08 -10.67 29.12
CA THR A 429 14.14 -9.55 28.14
C THR A 429 13.40 -9.89 26.86
N ASP A 430 13.57 -11.13 26.35
CA ASP A 430 12.83 -11.60 25.18
C ASP A 430 11.34 -11.70 25.44
N ALA A 431 10.93 -12.31 26.57
CA ALA A 431 9.52 -12.45 26.93
C ALA A 431 8.83 -11.08 27.02
N ARG A 432 9.50 -10.08 27.57
CA ARG A 432 9.00 -8.72 27.69
C ARG A 432 8.86 -8.04 26.33
N SER A 433 9.88 -8.18 25.46
CA SER A 433 9.84 -7.66 24.09
C SER A 433 8.71 -8.29 23.29
N GLU A 434 8.59 -9.62 23.33
CA GLU A 434 7.52 -10.35 22.66
C GLU A 434 6.12 -9.96 23.17
N TYR A 435 5.96 -9.77 24.47
CA TYR A 435 4.70 -9.34 25.05
C TYR A 435 4.26 -7.96 24.52
N MET A 436 5.17 -6.99 24.45
CA MET A 436 4.88 -5.66 23.94
C MET A 436 4.46 -5.72 22.46
N VAL A 437 5.13 -6.56 21.67
CA VAL A 437 4.76 -6.80 20.26
C VAL A 437 3.38 -7.46 20.15
N LYS A 438 3.10 -8.48 20.99
CA LYS A 438 1.80 -9.16 21.03
C LYS A 438 0.67 -8.21 21.45
N GLN A 439 0.96 -7.26 22.34
CA GLN A 439 0.02 -6.19 22.70
C GLN A 439 -0.29 -5.30 21.49
N CYS A 440 0.72 -4.88 20.73
CA CYS A 440 0.51 -4.10 19.51
C CYS A 440 -0.33 -4.89 18.48
N ARG A 441 -0.06 -6.19 18.30
CA ARG A 441 -0.83 -7.06 17.41
C ARG A 441 -2.28 -7.21 17.84
N TYR A 442 -2.54 -7.37 19.13
CA TYR A 442 -3.89 -7.47 19.66
C TYR A 442 -4.67 -6.14 19.45
N LEU A 443 -4.02 -5.00 19.69
CA LEU A 443 -4.62 -3.69 19.44
C LEU A 443 -4.92 -3.48 17.94
N GLN A 444 -4.03 -3.91 17.06
CA GLN A 444 -4.29 -3.91 15.61
C GLN A 444 -5.45 -4.85 15.26
N ALA A 445 -5.43 -6.10 15.74
CA ALA A 445 -6.47 -7.08 15.49
C ALA A 445 -7.85 -6.65 15.99
N THR A 446 -7.93 -5.78 16.98
CA THR A 446 -9.17 -5.19 17.50
C THR A 446 -9.50 -3.82 16.90
N GLY A 447 -8.70 -3.31 15.92
CA GLY A 447 -8.89 -2.00 15.30
C GLY A 447 -8.57 -0.81 16.20
N ARG A 448 -7.75 -1.02 17.24
CA ARG A 448 -7.36 -0.02 18.25
C ARG A 448 -5.88 0.36 18.18
N SER A 449 -5.28 0.33 17.00
CA SER A 449 -3.87 0.71 16.81
C SER A 449 -3.54 2.12 17.34
N GLY A 450 -4.53 3.01 17.43
CA GLY A 450 -4.39 4.34 18.00
C GLY A 450 -4.21 4.38 19.53
N ASP A 451 -4.52 3.30 20.27
CA ASP A 451 -4.40 3.22 21.73
C ASP A 451 -2.95 2.91 22.16
N LEU A 452 -2.02 2.82 21.23
CA LEU A 452 -0.58 2.63 21.47
C LEU A 452 0.14 3.93 21.88
N HIS A 453 -0.58 5.07 21.89
CA HIS A 453 -0.04 6.42 22.13
C HIS A 453 -0.62 7.07 23.35
#